data_8340e9bdd7a6240fd770d8456a222b04
#
_entry.id   8340e9bdd7a6240fd770d8456a222b04
#
_cell.length_a   1.000
_cell.length_b   1.000
_cell.length_c   1.000
_cell.angle_alpha   90.00
_cell.angle_beta   90.00
_cell.angle_gamma   90.00
#
_symmetry.space_group_name_H-M   'P 1'
#
loop_
_entity.id
_entity.type
_entity.pdbx_description
1 polymer ?
#
loop_
_entity_poly.entity_id
_entity_poly.type
_entity_poly.pdbx_seq_one_letter_code
_entity_poly.pdbx_strand_id
1 'polypeptide(L)'
;MEVEVKLCLADSNAHRHVTTLLSPFHVVTHRQQNLFFDGAASELSARRAVLRLRFYGDDERCVASLKARAVLVDGVSRVEEDEEDLDPRIGRACVAEPAKLGSVESRVLGRVKEEFGTEKGLVGLGGFGNLRSVYDWKGLKLEVDETKFDFGTLYEIECESSDPEGAKRLLEEFLKENEINYSYSTASKFAIFRSGKLP
;
A
#
# COMPACT_ATOMS: atom_id res chain seq x y z
N MET A 1 11.69 -9.79 0.00
CA MET A 1 10.38 -10.10 0.64
C MET A 1 10.12 -9.05 1.69
N GLU A 2 9.02 -8.34 1.56
CA GLU A 2 8.54 -7.37 2.55
C GLU A 2 7.75 -8.10 3.65
N VAL A 3 8.03 -7.79 4.90
CA VAL A 3 7.31 -8.33 6.06
C VAL A 3 6.86 -7.16 6.92
N GLU A 4 5.56 -6.99 7.08
CA GLU A 4 4.99 -5.86 7.80
C GLU A 4 3.86 -6.28 8.76
N VAL A 5 3.78 -5.61 9.90
CA VAL A 5 2.62 -5.65 10.78
C VAL A 5 1.56 -4.71 10.24
N LYS A 6 0.29 -5.14 10.22
CA LYS A 6 -0.86 -4.35 9.74
C LYS A 6 -2.00 -4.44 10.73
N LEU A 7 -2.28 -3.33 11.40
CA LEU A 7 -3.38 -3.20 12.35
C LEU A 7 -4.40 -2.18 11.86
N CYS A 8 -5.66 -2.57 11.86
CA CYS A 8 -6.76 -1.69 11.49
C CYS A 8 -7.23 -0.92 12.74
N LEU A 9 -7.33 0.40 12.64
CA LEU A 9 -7.91 1.26 13.67
C LEU A 9 -9.42 1.36 13.47
N ALA A 10 -10.17 1.38 14.57
CA ALA A 10 -11.62 1.28 14.53
C ALA A 10 -12.32 2.41 13.77
N ASP A 11 -11.80 3.64 13.91
CA ASP A 11 -12.43 4.84 13.33
C ASP A 11 -11.46 6.05 13.26
N SER A 12 -11.97 7.18 12.82
CA SER A 12 -11.21 8.43 12.74
C SER A 12 -10.78 8.96 14.12
N ASN A 13 -11.51 8.66 15.19
CA ASN A 13 -11.11 9.06 16.55
C ASN A 13 -9.90 8.26 17.02
N ALA A 14 -9.90 6.95 16.79
CA ALA A 14 -8.75 6.10 17.06
C ALA A 14 -7.52 6.57 16.27
N HIS A 15 -7.66 6.85 14.99
CA HIS A 15 -6.60 7.41 14.15
C HIS A 15 -6.06 8.73 14.68
N ARG A 16 -6.94 9.68 15.03
CA ARG A 16 -6.54 10.97 15.61
C ARG A 16 -5.81 10.80 16.94
N HIS A 17 -6.26 9.88 17.78
CA HIS A 17 -5.62 9.59 19.06
C HIS A 17 -4.20 9.06 18.86
N VAL A 18 -4.02 8.09 17.96
CA VAL A 18 -2.70 7.56 17.58
C VAL A 18 -1.78 8.67 17.07
N THR A 19 -2.23 9.47 16.10
CA THR A 19 -1.40 10.53 15.50
C THR A 19 -1.04 11.63 16.50
N THR A 20 -1.92 11.92 17.46
CA THR A 20 -1.65 12.86 18.55
C THR A 20 -0.56 12.33 19.48
N LEU A 21 -0.68 11.07 19.93
CA LEU A 21 0.32 10.44 20.81
C LEU A 21 1.68 10.29 20.14
N LEU A 22 1.70 10.00 18.85
CA LEU A 22 2.93 9.82 18.07
C LEU A 22 3.52 11.15 17.56
N SER A 23 2.85 12.28 17.75
CA SER A 23 3.29 13.58 17.19
C SER A 23 4.73 13.98 17.51
N PRO A 24 5.31 13.68 18.70
CA PRO A 24 6.72 13.97 18.99
C PRO A 24 7.71 13.16 18.12
N PHE A 25 7.26 12.09 17.50
CA PHE A 25 8.06 11.15 16.68
C PHE A 25 7.80 11.30 15.18
N HIS A 26 7.01 12.31 14.79
CA HIS A 26 6.64 12.54 13.40
C HIS A 26 7.85 12.88 12.53
N VAL A 27 7.97 12.22 11.39
CA VAL A 27 9.04 12.45 10.41
C VAL A 27 8.51 13.20 9.19
N VAL A 28 7.48 12.67 8.56
CA VAL A 28 6.91 13.22 7.33
C VAL A 28 5.48 12.72 7.12
N THR A 29 4.69 13.49 6.39
CA THR A 29 3.37 13.05 5.91
C THR A 29 3.34 13.08 4.39
N HIS A 30 3.01 11.94 3.78
CA HIS A 30 2.89 11.77 2.34
C HIS A 30 1.44 11.75 1.91
N ARG A 31 1.10 12.58 0.93
CA ARG A 31 -0.13 12.44 0.15
C ARG A 31 0.17 11.51 -1.02
N GLN A 32 -0.51 10.38 -1.07
CA GLN A 32 -0.27 9.33 -2.06
C GLN A 32 -1.52 9.10 -2.90
N GLN A 33 -1.36 8.97 -4.21
CA GLN A 33 -2.37 8.44 -5.11
C GLN A 33 -1.89 7.08 -5.63
N ASN A 34 -2.67 6.04 -5.41
CA ASN A 34 -2.37 4.69 -5.83
C ASN A 34 -3.28 4.32 -7.00
N LEU A 35 -2.69 3.98 -8.14
CA LEU A 35 -3.40 3.57 -9.35
C LEU A 35 -2.92 2.19 -9.76
N PHE A 36 -3.86 1.31 -10.08
CA PHE A 36 -3.62 -0.12 -10.28
C PHE A 36 -3.89 -0.53 -11.73
N PHE A 37 -3.18 -1.56 -12.16
CA PHE A 37 -3.24 -2.08 -13.52
C PHE A 37 -3.26 -3.60 -13.50
N ASP A 38 -3.89 -4.18 -14.52
CA ASP A 38 -3.84 -5.62 -14.78
C ASP A 38 -3.63 -5.86 -16.28
N GLY A 39 -3.28 -7.07 -16.64
CA GLY A 39 -3.33 -7.47 -18.04
C GLY A 39 -4.76 -7.49 -18.57
N ALA A 40 -4.92 -7.29 -19.89
CA ALA A 40 -6.23 -7.23 -20.53
C ALA A 40 -7.07 -8.52 -20.36
N ALA A 41 -6.43 -9.65 -20.06
CA ALA A 41 -7.08 -10.92 -19.71
C ALA A 41 -6.94 -11.28 -18.21
N SER A 42 -6.66 -10.29 -17.34
CA SER A 42 -6.50 -10.45 -15.89
C SER A 42 -5.31 -11.35 -15.50
N GLU A 43 -4.23 -11.29 -16.26
CA GLU A 43 -3.06 -12.15 -16.11
C GLU A 43 -2.37 -11.99 -14.74
N LEU A 44 -2.31 -10.75 -14.21
CA LEU A 44 -1.76 -10.49 -12.87
C LEU A 44 -2.71 -11.02 -11.78
N SER A 45 -3.98 -10.64 -11.82
CA SER A 45 -4.98 -11.07 -10.84
C SER A 45 -5.08 -12.59 -10.74
N ALA A 46 -5.05 -13.30 -11.88
CA ALA A 46 -5.09 -14.76 -11.94
C ALA A 46 -3.91 -15.43 -11.20
N ARG A 47 -2.79 -14.71 -11.07
CA ARG A 47 -1.56 -15.16 -10.38
C ARG A 47 -1.31 -14.45 -9.06
N ARG A 48 -2.33 -13.76 -8.51
CA ARG A 48 -2.28 -13.03 -7.25
C ARG A 48 -1.14 -12.01 -7.22
N ALA A 49 -0.96 -11.30 -8.33
CA ALA A 49 -0.01 -10.21 -8.48
C ALA A 49 -0.73 -8.87 -8.67
N VAL A 50 -0.09 -7.80 -8.26
CA VAL A 50 -0.62 -6.44 -8.30
C VAL A 50 0.44 -5.50 -8.85
N LEU A 51 0.11 -4.81 -9.95
CA LEU A 51 0.91 -3.72 -10.49
C LEU A 51 0.29 -2.39 -10.06
N ARG A 52 1.12 -1.53 -9.45
CA ARG A 52 0.71 -0.22 -8.94
C ARG A 52 1.65 0.86 -9.45
N LEU A 53 1.08 2.01 -9.85
CA LEU A 53 1.78 3.29 -9.89
C LEU A 53 1.33 4.13 -8.69
N ARG A 54 2.28 4.56 -7.87
CA ARG A 54 2.05 5.45 -6.73
C ARG A 54 2.67 6.80 -7.00
N PHE A 55 1.83 7.84 -6.97
CA PHE A 55 2.26 9.23 -7.07
C PHE A 55 2.28 9.88 -5.69
N TYR A 56 3.27 10.72 -5.45
CA TYR A 56 3.45 11.45 -4.20
C TYR A 56 3.27 12.95 -4.43
N GLY A 57 2.61 13.62 -3.49
CA GLY A 57 2.38 15.07 -3.55
C GLY A 57 1.64 15.50 -4.80
N ASP A 58 2.13 16.53 -5.46
CA ASP A 58 1.65 17.03 -6.75
C ASP A 58 2.52 16.48 -7.90
N ASP A 59 2.62 15.14 -7.96
CA ASP A 59 3.45 14.41 -8.92
C ASP A 59 4.97 14.67 -8.77
N GLU A 60 5.41 14.89 -7.53
CA GLU A 60 6.83 15.07 -7.21
C GLU A 60 7.64 13.78 -7.41
N ARG A 61 7.00 12.65 -7.23
CA ARG A 61 7.59 11.31 -7.39
C ARG A 61 6.55 10.31 -7.88
N CYS A 62 6.98 9.37 -8.71
CA CYS A 62 6.18 8.21 -9.10
C CYS A 62 6.97 6.92 -8.86
N VAL A 63 6.34 5.93 -8.25
CA VAL A 63 6.92 4.61 -8.01
C VAL A 63 6.05 3.55 -8.67
N ALA A 64 6.67 2.74 -9.54
CA ALA A 64 6.07 1.50 -10.03
C ALA A 64 6.40 0.37 -9.07
N SER A 65 5.40 -0.41 -8.65
CA SER A 65 5.62 -1.58 -7.81
C SER A 65 4.85 -2.80 -8.31
N LEU A 66 5.51 -3.95 -8.24
CA LEU A 66 4.94 -5.27 -8.46
C LEU A 66 4.94 -6.01 -7.13
N LYS A 67 3.74 -6.29 -6.61
CA LYS A 67 3.54 -7.15 -5.42
C LYS A 67 2.97 -8.48 -5.86
N ALA A 68 3.49 -9.57 -5.31
CA ALA A 68 3.04 -10.91 -5.65
C ALA A 68 3.04 -11.83 -4.42
N ARG A 69 2.20 -12.87 -4.47
CA ARG A 69 2.16 -13.94 -3.48
C ARG A 69 1.97 -13.48 -2.04
N ALA A 70 1.17 -12.42 -1.85
CA ALA A 70 0.89 -11.90 -0.52
C ALA A 70 0.19 -12.95 0.37
N VAL A 71 0.66 -13.05 1.62
CA VAL A 71 0.05 -13.85 2.69
C VAL A 71 -0.13 -12.94 3.90
N LEU A 72 -1.36 -12.81 4.38
CA LEU A 72 -1.69 -12.01 5.56
C LEU A 72 -2.34 -12.91 6.61
N VAL A 73 -1.66 -13.08 7.74
CA VAL A 73 -2.09 -13.93 8.86
C VAL A 73 -1.84 -13.19 10.17
N ASP A 74 -2.84 -13.13 11.04
CA ASP A 74 -2.78 -12.54 12.38
C ASP A 74 -2.12 -11.15 12.43
N GLY A 75 -2.47 -10.29 11.44
CA GLY A 75 -1.96 -8.93 11.34
C GLY A 75 -0.52 -8.82 10.83
N VAL A 76 0.07 -9.91 10.33
CA VAL A 76 1.39 -9.92 9.69
C VAL A 76 1.26 -10.25 8.22
N SER A 77 1.69 -9.33 7.36
CA SER A 77 1.74 -9.49 5.90
C SER A 77 3.15 -9.86 5.45
N ARG A 78 3.21 -10.84 4.54
CA ARG A 78 4.44 -11.22 3.83
C ARG A 78 4.17 -11.18 2.35
N VAL A 79 4.97 -10.42 1.60
CA VAL A 79 4.75 -10.22 0.16
C VAL A 79 6.08 -10.10 -0.58
N GLU A 80 6.13 -10.66 -1.79
CA GLU A 80 7.21 -10.34 -2.73
C GLU A 80 6.92 -8.97 -3.31
N GLU A 81 7.81 -8.00 -3.07
CA GLU A 81 7.70 -6.66 -3.62
C GLU A 81 8.95 -6.30 -4.42
N ASP A 82 8.72 -5.65 -5.54
CA ASP A 82 9.73 -5.06 -6.38
C ASP A 82 9.29 -3.64 -6.76
N GLU A 83 10.13 -2.65 -6.47
CA GLU A 83 9.83 -1.25 -6.70
C GLU A 83 10.90 -0.56 -7.56
N GLU A 84 10.45 0.45 -8.30
CA GLU A 84 11.32 1.29 -9.13
C GLU A 84 10.73 2.69 -9.28
N ASP A 85 11.57 3.72 -9.16
CA ASP A 85 11.16 5.09 -9.45
C ASP A 85 10.99 5.28 -10.97
N LEU A 86 9.88 5.91 -11.35
CA LEU A 86 9.60 6.34 -12.73
C LEU A 86 9.51 7.87 -12.79
N ASP A 87 9.81 8.46 -13.97
CA ASP A 87 9.46 9.86 -14.21
C ASP A 87 7.93 10.04 -14.06
N PRO A 88 7.46 10.93 -13.17
CA PRO A 88 6.03 11.14 -12.95
C PRO A 88 5.24 11.47 -14.22
N ARG A 89 5.86 12.17 -15.18
CA ARG A 89 5.24 12.50 -16.46
C ARG A 89 4.99 11.26 -17.30
N ILE A 90 5.94 10.32 -17.30
CA ILE A 90 5.79 9.01 -17.94
C ILE A 90 4.69 8.23 -17.25
N GLY A 91 4.70 8.21 -15.91
CA GLY A 91 3.65 7.57 -15.12
C GLY A 91 2.25 8.11 -15.45
N ARG A 92 2.08 9.44 -15.54
CA ARG A 92 0.80 10.06 -15.91
C ARG A 92 0.37 9.74 -17.35
N ALA A 93 1.30 9.69 -18.27
CA ALA A 93 1.01 9.26 -19.64
C ALA A 93 0.50 7.81 -19.70
N CYS A 94 1.06 6.93 -18.85
CA CYS A 94 0.59 5.54 -18.71
C CYS A 94 -0.77 5.43 -18.03
N VAL A 95 -1.10 6.30 -17.09
CA VAL A 95 -2.44 6.37 -16.50
C VAL A 95 -3.48 6.75 -17.54
N ALA A 96 -3.18 7.75 -18.38
CA ALA A 96 -4.07 8.17 -19.47
C ALA A 96 -4.22 7.10 -20.56
N GLU A 97 -3.13 6.39 -20.88
CA GLU A 97 -3.09 5.33 -21.89
C GLU A 97 -2.34 4.11 -21.33
N PRO A 98 -3.01 3.16 -20.64
CA PRO A 98 -2.35 2.02 -20.00
C PRO A 98 -1.52 1.14 -20.94
N ALA A 99 -1.84 1.12 -22.23
CA ALA A 99 -1.04 0.40 -23.23
C ALA A 99 0.41 0.89 -23.29
N LYS A 100 0.69 2.14 -22.94
CA LYS A 100 2.04 2.71 -22.90
C LYS A 100 2.95 2.03 -21.88
N LEU A 101 2.40 1.42 -20.82
CA LEU A 101 3.20 0.67 -19.83
C LEU A 101 4.05 -0.42 -20.46
N GLY A 102 3.57 -1.05 -21.54
CA GLY A 102 4.31 -2.10 -22.26
C GLY A 102 5.55 -1.62 -23.03
N SER A 103 5.70 -0.31 -23.24
CA SER A 103 6.82 0.32 -23.96
C SER A 103 7.74 1.17 -23.08
N VAL A 104 7.42 1.31 -21.78
CA VAL A 104 8.28 2.02 -20.84
C VAL A 104 9.51 1.19 -20.51
N GLU A 105 10.69 1.78 -20.62
CA GLU A 105 11.93 1.16 -20.17
C GLU A 105 11.98 1.18 -18.63
N SER A 106 11.64 0.04 -18.02
CA SER A 106 11.55 -0.17 -16.59
C SER A 106 11.76 -1.64 -16.27
N ARG A 107 12.56 -1.90 -15.25
CA ARG A 107 12.84 -3.26 -14.77
C ARG A 107 11.57 -3.91 -14.22
N VAL A 108 10.77 -3.18 -13.45
CA VAL A 108 9.51 -3.69 -12.88
C VAL A 108 8.51 -4.01 -14.00
N LEU A 109 8.34 -3.12 -14.97
CA LEU A 109 7.42 -3.34 -16.08
C LEU A 109 7.90 -4.44 -17.03
N GLY A 110 9.23 -4.57 -17.21
CA GLY A 110 9.83 -5.72 -17.91
C GLY A 110 9.48 -7.04 -17.26
N ARG A 111 9.61 -7.14 -15.93
CA ARG A 111 9.17 -8.31 -15.15
C ARG A 111 7.68 -8.62 -15.34
N VAL A 112 6.83 -7.61 -15.29
CA VAL A 112 5.38 -7.80 -15.52
C VAL A 112 5.12 -8.46 -16.86
N LYS A 113 5.78 -7.99 -17.92
CA LYS A 113 5.64 -8.56 -19.26
C LYS A 113 6.16 -10.00 -19.35
N GLU A 114 7.37 -10.24 -18.86
CA GLU A 114 8.05 -11.53 -18.97
C GLU A 114 7.42 -12.62 -18.10
N GLU A 115 7.12 -12.28 -16.82
CA GLU A 115 6.62 -13.26 -15.86
C GLU A 115 5.11 -13.53 -16.01
N PHE A 116 4.32 -12.51 -16.41
CA PHE A 116 2.85 -12.62 -16.42
C PHE A 116 2.25 -12.71 -17.83
N GLY A 117 3.04 -12.49 -18.88
CA GLY A 117 2.57 -12.67 -20.26
C GLY A 117 1.52 -11.64 -20.67
N THR A 118 1.77 -10.36 -20.34
CA THR A 118 0.84 -9.26 -20.60
C THR A 118 0.94 -8.70 -22.04
N GLU A 119 1.21 -9.58 -23.02
CA GLU A 119 1.35 -9.17 -24.43
C GLU A 119 0.07 -8.59 -25.04
N LYS A 120 -1.10 -8.94 -24.47
CA LYS A 120 -2.41 -8.38 -24.88
C LYS A 120 -2.61 -6.93 -24.41
N GLY A 121 -1.63 -6.38 -23.72
CA GLY A 121 -1.65 -5.03 -23.15
C GLY A 121 -2.12 -4.99 -21.71
N LEU A 122 -1.95 -3.81 -21.12
CA LEU A 122 -2.36 -3.50 -19.74
C LEU A 122 -3.59 -2.60 -19.74
N VAL A 123 -4.43 -2.75 -18.74
CA VAL A 123 -5.63 -1.94 -18.51
C VAL A 123 -5.60 -1.33 -17.12
N GLY A 124 -6.18 -0.13 -16.98
CA GLY A 124 -6.32 0.54 -15.69
C GLY A 124 -7.50 -0.02 -14.90
N LEU A 125 -7.30 -0.22 -13.61
CA LEU A 125 -8.32 -0.69 -12.67
C LEU A 125 -8.89 0.44 -11.82
N GLY A 126 -8.34 1.66 -11.90
CA GLY A 126 -8.60 2.76 -10.97
C GLY A 126 -7.70 2.67 -9.74
N GLY A 127 -8.12 3.27 -8.65
CA GLY A 127 -7.32 3.30 -7.43
C GLY A 127 -7.92 4.13 -6.32
N PHE A 128 -7.07 4.57 -5.39
CA PHE A 128 -7.48 5.31 -4.20
C PHE A 128 -6.38 6.25 -3.70
N GLY A 129 -6.78 7.24 -2.93
CA GLY A 129 -5.89 8.15 -2.22
C GLY A 129 -5.52 7.62 -0.83
N ASN A 130 -4.33 7.95 -0.36
CA ASN A 130 -3.85 7.62 0.97
C ASN A 130 -3.07 8.80 1.56
N LEU A 131 -3.37 9.17 2.79
CA LEU A 131 -2.56 10.09 3.58
C LEU A 131 -1.76 9.26 4.58
N ARG A 132 -0.44 9.20 4.39
CA ARG A 132 0.49 8.39 5.20
C ARG A 132 1.35 9.29 6.06
N SER A 133 1.20 9.21 7.37
CA SER A 133 2.09 9.84 8.33
C SER A 133 3.12 8.85 8.84
N VAL A 134 4.39 9.22 8.76
CA VAL A 134 5.54 8.37 9.13
C VAL A 134 6.10 8.85 10.47
N TYR A 135 6.39 7.90 11.35
CA TYR A 135 6.90 8.14 12.70
C TYR A 135 8.10 7.24 13.01
N ASP A 136 9.14 7.81 13.63
CA ASP A 136 10.23 7.03 14.21
C ASP A 136 9.95 6.83 15.70
N TRP A 137 9.48 5.65 16.08
CA TRP A 137 9.04 5.36 17.43
C TRP A 137 9.64 4.05 17.97
N LYS A 138 10.37 4.13 19.09
CA LYS A 138 11.03 2.97 19.74
C LYS A 138 11.89 2.12 18.80
N GLY A 139 12.56 2.75 17.84
CA GLY A 139 13.36 2.05 16.82
C GLY A 139 12.56 1.40 15.68
N LEU A 140 11.24 1.62 15.66
CA LEU A 140 10.34 1.20 14.59
C LEU A 140 9.97 2.38 13.71
N LYS A 141 9.91 2.16 12.41
CA LYS A 141 9.30 3.07 11.45
C LYS A 141 7.82 2.73 11.34
N LEU A 142 6.97 3.57 11.89
CA LEU A 142 5.52 3.38 11.83
C LEU A 142 4.94 4.20 10.69
N GLU A 143 4.00 3.63 9.97
CA GLU A 143 3.22 4.27 8.92
C GLU A 143 1.75 4.24 9.32
N VAL A 144 1.17 5.42 9.58
CA VAL A 144 -0.22 5.58 9.96
C VAL A 144 -0.98 6.15 8.79
N ASP A 145 -1.93 5.36 8.28
CA ASP A 145 -2.64 5.61 7.04
C ASP A 145 -4.09 6.01 7.26
N GLU A 146 -4.52 7.02 6.51
CA GLU A 146 -5.90 7.36 6.22
C GLU A 146 -6.14 7.09 4.72
N THR A 147 -6.78 5.98 4.40
CA THR A 147 -7.03 5.55 3.03
C THR A 147 -8.46 5.87 2.62
N LYS A 148 -8.63 6.65 1.55
CA LYS A 148 -9.92 7.10 1.05
C LYS A 148 -10.32 6.30 -0.19
N PHE A 149 -11.36 5.48 -0.03
CA PHE A 149 -12.06 4.81 -1.12
C PHE A 149 -13.37 5.54 -1.43
N ASP A 150 -13.98 5.28 -2.58
CA ASP A 150 -15.31 5.83 -2.93
C ASP A 150 -16.42 5.37 -1.97
N PHE A 151 -16.22 4.24 -1.30
CA PHE A 151 -17.19 3.61 -0.39
C PHE A 151 -16.87 3.83 1.09
N GLY A 152 -15.83 4.57 1.45
CA GLY A 152 -15.49 4.90 2.84
C GLY A 152 -14.00 5.08 3.08
N THR A 153 -13.65 5.31 4.35
CA THR A 153 -12.26 5.55 4.79
C THR A 153 -11.79 4.42 5.71
N LEU A 154 -10.60 3.92 5.44
CA LEU A 154 -9.90 2.92 6.25
C LEU A 154 -8.74 3.59 7.00
N TYR A 155 -8.55 3.21 8.26
CA TYR A 155 -7.44 3.67 9.09
C TYR A 155 -6.59 2.49 9.51
N GLU A 156 -5.27 2.55 9.26
CA GLU A 156 -4.35 1.46 9.58
C GLU A 156 -3.04 1.99 10.17
N ILE A 157 -2.39 1.15 10.98
CA ILE A 157 -0.97 1.27 11.33
C ILE A 157 -0.24 0.14 10.64
N GLU A 158 0.84 0.48 9.93
CA GLU A 158 1.74 -0.46 9.28
C GLU A 158 3.15 -0.29 9.83
N CYS A 159 3.88 -1.38 9.95
CA CYS A 159 5.28 -1.37 10.38
C CYS A 159 6.04 -2.51 9.70
N GLU A 160 6.92 -2.16 8.76
CA GLU A 160 7.86 -3.13 8.22
C GLU A 160 8.92 -3.48 9.28
N SER A 161 9.17 -4.79 9.47
CA SER A 161 10.10 -5.24 10.50
C SER A 161 10.69 -6.60 10.16
N SER A 162 11.97 -6.76 10.49
CA SER A 162 12.64 -8.07 10.50
C SER A 162 12.22 -8.94 11.70
N ASP A 163 11.64 -8.33 12.74
CA ASP A 163 10.98 -8.99 13.87
C ASP A 163 9.50 -8.57 13.96
N PRO A 164 8.62 -9.12 13.09
CA PRO A 164 7.23 -8.70 13.03
C PRO A 164 6.46 -9.05 14.33
N GLU A 165 6.79 -10.12 15.01
CA GLU A 165 6.13 -10.50 16.26
C GLU A 165 6.50 -9.55 17.42
N GLY A 166 7.77 -9.12 17.49
CA GLY A 166 8.20 -8.09 18.44
C GLY A 166 7.57 -6.74 18.16
N ALA A 167 7.56 -6.31 16.90
CA ALA A 167 6.91 -5.07 16.47
C ALA A 167 5.40 -5.08 16.75
N LYS A 168 4.73 -6.18 16.43
CA LYS A 168 3.29 -6.37 16.70
C LYS A 168 2.98 -6.25 18.19
N ARG A 169 3.74 -6.92 19.04
CA ARG A 169 3.56 -6.85 20.49
C ARG A 169 3.70 -5.42 21.02
N LEU A 170 4.74 -4.70 20.60
CA LEU A 170 4.96 -3.30 21.02
C LEU A 170 3.81 -2.39 20.58
N LEU A 171 3.29 -2.57 19.36
CA LEU A 171 2.14 -1.82 18.86
C LEU A 171 0.86 -2.15 19.62
N GLU A 172 0.61 -3.43 19.89
CA GLU A 172 -0.57 -3.84 20.66
C GLU A 172 -0.53 -3.32 22.10
N GLU A 173 0.64 -3.36 22.77
CA GLU A 173 0.83 -2.77 24.09
C GLU A 173 0.53 -1.28 24.07
N PHE A 174 1.10 -0.54 23.10
CA PHE A 174 0.84 0.90 22.93
C PHE A 174 -0.65 1.21 22.74
N LEU A 175 -1.35 0.45 21.89
CA LEU A 175 -2.77 0.68 21.62
C LEU A 175 -3.63 0.35 22.83
N LYS A 176 -3.34 -0.75 23.56
CA LYS A 176 -4.04 -1.17 24.77
C LYS A 176 -3.84 -0.20 25.93
N GLU A 177 -2.61 0.24 26.18
CA GLU A 177 -2.27 1.21 27.23
C GLU A 177 -2.98 2.56 27.04
N ASN A 178 -3.26 2.93 25.81
CA ASN A 178 -3.95 4.17 25.45
C ASN A 178 -5.44 3.97 25.13
N GLU A 179 -6.00 2.81 25.43
CA GLU A 179 -7.42 2.47 25.23
C GLU A 179 -7.91 2.69 23.78
N ILE A 180 -7.04 2.43 22.80
CA ILE A 180 -7.33 2.57 21.37
C ILE A 180 -7.82 1.25 20.81
N ASN A 181 -9.03 1.25 20.26
CA ASN A 181 -9.62 0.07 19.62
C ASN A 181 -8.97 -0.22 18.28
N TYR A 182 -8.57 -1.46 18.09
CA TYR A 182 -7.95 -1.96 16.87
C TYR A 182 -8.34 -3.41 16.59
N SER A 183 -8.06 -3.86 15.39
CA SER A 183 -8.14 -5.26 14.98
C SER A 183 -6.99 -5.60 14.04
N TYR A 184 -6.75 -6.87 13.80
CA TYR A 184 -5.81 -7.29 12.76
C TYR A 184 -6.39 -7.00 11.38
N SER A 185 -5.58 -6.41 10.49
CA SER A 185 -5.98 -6.29 9.08
C SER A 185 -6.17 -7.67 8.47
N THR A 186 -7.27 -7.87 7.77
CA THR A 186 -7.65 -9.16 7.16
C THR A 186 -7.46 -9.20 5.66
N ALA A 187 -7.24 -8.04 5.04
CA ALA A 187 -7.05 -7.89 3.61
C ALA A 187 -6.11 -6.72 3.29
N SER A 188 -5.42 -6.77 2.16
CA SER A 188 -4.66 -5.65 1.66
C SER A 188 -5.57 -4.50 1.20
N LYS A 189 -5.07 -3.25 1.21
CA LYS A 189 -5.82 -2.09 0.67
C LYS A 189 -6.30 -2.32 -0.77
N PHE A 190 -5.49 -2.98 -1.60
CA PHE A 190 -5.89 -3.36 -2.96
C PHE A 190 -7.06 -4.34 -2.98
N ALA A 191 -7.05 -5.38 -2.13
CA ALA A 191 -8.15 -6.33 -2.03
C ALA A 191 -9.44 -5.65 -1.55
N ILE A 192 -9.35 -4.74 -0.58
CA ILE A 192 -10.48 -3.92 -0.11
C ILE A 192 -11.01 -3.05 -1.24
N PHE A 193 -10.13 -2.33 -1.96
CA PHE A 193 -10.51 -1.54 -3.13
C PHE A 193 -11.27 -2.38 -4.17
N ARG A 194 -10.78 -3.58 -4.50
CA ARG A 194 -11.42 -4.47 -5.47
C ARG A 194 -12.74 -5.06 -4.97
N SER A 195 -12.91 -5.22 -3.66
CA SER A 195 -14.17 -5.71 -3.07
C SER A 195 -15.29 -4.68 -3.09
N GLY A 196 -14.97 -3.38 -3.15
CA GLY A 196 -15.92 -2.27 -3.13
C GLY A 196 -16.60 -2.04 -1.78
N LYS A 197 -16.07 -2.60 -0.69
CA LYS A 197 -16.60 -2.40 0.67
C LYS A 197 -15.48 -2.45 1.72
N LEU A 198 -15.68 -1.75 2.83
CA LEU A 198 -14.82 -1.85 4.01
C LEU A 198 -14.97 -3.22 4.69
N PRO A 199 -13.90 -3.70 5.35
CA PRO A 199 -13.92 -4.96 6.10
C PRO A 199 -14.84 -4.89 7.31
#